data_09b140652abc7e3fad16d379e8ec7e95
#
_entry.id   09b140652abc7e3fad16d379e8ec7e95
#
_cell.length_a   1.000
_cell.length_b   1.000
_cell.length_c   1.000
_cell.angle_alpha   90.00
_cell.angle_beta   90.00
_cell.angle_gamma   90.00
#
_symmetry.space_group_name_H-M   'P 1'
#
loop_
_entity.id
_entity.type
_entity.pdbx_description
1 polymer ?
#
loop_
_entity_poly.entity_id
_entity_poly.type
_entity_poly.pdbx_seq_one_letter_code
_entity_poly.pdbx_strand_id
1 'polypeptide(L)'
;MTFIIAIQLNDSIIVTADNKEVVIKKGESTTHQENSISKMHSWEKGIITGTGESNLIHITVALFKEFDGLEINELTKCLEISRHIREVELGTEHFQVQTTKLICSSFIEYGAQLYKFESMDGKQSYRMVLVEPMDITVWMFNPNIEAISEDLQNLYADLKDYASFMNQTDWMNYYINRIAPIYQKQSKVDPMMSQSFDLVFQTKDEYFYGHIPNTQNKTLEFKEISTK
;
A
#
# COMPACT_ATOMS: atom_id res chain seq x y z
N MET A 1 2.06 11.17 -1.95
CA MET A 1 0.96 10.52 -2.69
C MET A 1 1.40 9.13 -3.02
N THR A 2 0.48 8.17 -3.15
CA THR A 2 0.89 6.76 -3.30
C THR A 2 -0.12 6.05 -4.19
N PHE A 3 0.39 5.25 -5.12
CA PHE A 3 -0.39 4.27 -5.87
C PHE A 3 -0.23 2.91 -5.21
N ILE A 4 -1.32 2.32 -4.77
CA ILE A 4 -1.35 1.05 -4.04
C ILE A 4 -2.29 0.09 -4.76
N ILE A 5 -1.83 -1.14 -4.97
CA ILE A 5 -2.68 -2.29 -5.30
C ILE A 5 -2.56 -3.28 -4.14
N ALA A 6 -3.67 -3.61 -3.52
CA ALA A 6 -3.74 -4.60 -2.45
C ALA A 6 -4.76 -5.67 -2.81
N ILE A 7 -4.35 -6.93 -2.76
CA ILE A 7 -5.13 -8.09 -3.17
C ILE A 7 -5.32 -8.97 -1.95
N GLN A 8 -6.58 -9.27 -1.61
CA GLN A 8 -6.94 -10.28 -0.65
C GLN A 8 -7.31 -11.56 -1.39
N LEU A 9 -6.60 -12.63 -1.12
CA LEU A 9 -6.94 -13.99 -1.55
C LEU A 9 -7.59 -14.74 -0.39
N ASN A 10 -7.99 -15.99 -0.60
CA ASN A 10 -8.56 -16.78 0.50
C ASN A 10 -7.51 -17.18 1.56
N ASP A 11 -6.27 -17.39 1.15
CA ASP A 11 -5.18 -17.93 1.98
C ASP A 11 -3.99 -16.97 2.15
N SER A 12 -3.97 -15.87 1.41
CA SER A 12 -2.80 -15.00 1.31
C SER A 12 -3.16 -13.59 0.88
N ILE A 13 -2.18 -12.68 0.95
CA ILE A 13 -2.35 -11.31 0.48
C ILE A 13 -1.14 -10.86 -0.36
N ILE A 14 -1.40 -9.87 -1.20
CA ILE A 14 -0.37 -9.18 -1.97
C ILE A 14 -0.61 -7.68 -1.83
N VAL A 15 0.42 -6.94 -1.44
CA VAL A 15 0.35 -5.48 -1.36
C VAL A 15 1.50 -4.88 -2.12
N THR A 16 1.21 -3.88 -2.96
CA THR A 16 2.22 -3.14 -3.72
C THR A 16 2.05 -1.65 -3.52
N ALA A 17 3.15 -0.91 -3.48
CA ALA A 17 3.13 0.55 -3.38
C ALA A 17 4.27 1.16 -4.21
N ASP A 18 3.98 2.25 -4.94
CA ASP A 18 5.00 2.98 -5.69
C ASP A 18 6.02 3.65 -4.76
N ASN A 19 7.23 3.92 -5.28
CA ASN A 19 8.35 4.46 -4.48
C ASN A 19 8.55 5.96 -4.62
N LYS A 20 7.76 6.69 -5.42
CA LYS A 20 8.01 8.10 -5.67
C LYS A 20 7.57 8.99 -4.51
N GLU A 21 8.50 9.74 -3.96
CA GLU A 21 8.20 10.83 -3.04
C GLU A 21 7.91 12.10 -3.84
N VAL A 22 6.78 12.74 -3.54
CA VAL A 22 6.39 14.02 -4.13
C VAL A 22 6.24 15.05 -3.03
N VAL A 23 7.12 16.05 -3.06
CA VAL A 23 7.07 17.19 -2.13
C VAL A 23 6.35 18.35 -2.81
N ILE A 24 5.18 18.74 -2.30
CA ILE A 24 4.44 19.92 -2.77
C ILE A 24 4.87 21.13 -1.93
N LYS A 25 5.66 22.04 -2.50
CA LYS A 25 6.02 23.31 -1.86
C LYS A 25 4.95 24.36 -2.18
N LYS A 26 4.45 25.03 -1.15
CA LYS A 26 3.49 26.13 -1.29
C LYS A 26 4.18 27.31 -1.99
N GLY A 27 3.75 27.67 -3.20
CA GLY A 27 4.17 28.90 -3.89
C GLY A 27 5.30 28.78 -4.92
N GLU A 28 5.90 27.61 -5.12
CA GLU A 28 6.89 27.37 -6.17
C GLU A 28 6.41 26.27 -7.12
N SER A 29 6.89 26.33 -8.38
CA SER A 29 6.69 25.24 -9.33
C SER A 29 7.11 23.93 -8.67
N THR A 30 6.27 22.92 -8.75
CA THR A 30 6.45 21.58 -8.17
C THR A 30 7.84 21.05 -8.52
N THR A 31 8.79 21.21 -7.63
CA THR A 31 10.10 20.58 -7.78
C THR A 31 9.92 19.13 -7.39
N HIS A 32 9.87 18.25 -8.39
CA HIS A 32 9.90 16.82 -8.20
C HIS A 32 11.28 16.41 -7.69
N GLN A 33 11.43 16.24 -6.40
CA GLN A 33 12.59 15.56 -5.86
C GLN A 33 12.31 14.06 -6.02
N GLU A 34 13.00 13.42 -6.95
CA GLU A 34 12.89 11.97 -7.20
C GLU A 34 13.68 11.20 -6.14
N ASN A 35 13.20 11.22 -4.92
CA ASN A 35 13.68 10.30 -3.91
C ASN A 35 12.86 9.00 -4.00
N SER A 36 13.54 7.88 -4.11
CA SER A 36 12.90 6.58 -3.96
C SER A 36 12.82 6.27 -2.48
N ILE A 37 11.61 6.21 -1.94
CA ILE A 37 11.36 5.84 -0.54
C ILE A 37 10.43 4.64 -0.48
N SER A 38 10.68 3.74 0.48
CA SER A 38 9.69 2.71 0.79
C SER A 38 8.52 3.34 1.53
N LYS A 39 7.31 3.04 1.06
CA LYS A 39 6.05 3.46 1.67
C LYS A 39 5.37 2.33 2.45
N MET A 40 6.09 1.24 2.64
CA MET A 40 5.65 0.09 3.41
C MET A 40 6.41 0.02 4.72
N HIS A 41 5.69 -0.18 5.80
CA HIS A 41 6.22 -0.26 7.16
C HIS A 41 5.90 -1.64 7.74
N SER A 42 6.93 -2.41 8.08
CA SER A 42 6.74 -3.70 8.74
C SER A 42 6.30 -3.52 10.20
N TRP A 43 5.48 -4.44 10.69
CA TRP A 43 5.16 -4.63 12.08
C TRP A 43 5.16 -6.14 12.41
N GLU A 44 4.97 -6.51 13.66
CA GLU A 44 5.12 -7.90 14.12
C GLU A 44 4.32 -8.93 13.29
N LYS A 45 3.11 -8.56 12.85
CA LYS A 45 2.18 -9.50 12.17
C LYS A 45 1.98 -9.22 10.67
N GLY A 46 2.72 -8.27 10.09
CA GLY A 46 2.56 -7.93 8.68
C GLY A 46 3.12 -6.57 8.29
N ILE A 47 2.38 -5.85 7.44
CA ILE A 47 2.77 -4.53 6.93
C ILE A 47 1.66 -3.48 7.14
N ILE A 48 2.09 -2.23 7.17
CA ILE A 48 1.22 -1.05 7.13
C ILE A 48 1.68 -0.19 5.95
N THR A 49 0.75 0.23 5.11
CA THR A 49 0.98 1.21 4.05
C THR A 49 -0.22 2.14 3.95
N GLY A 50 -0.09 3.24 3.21
CA GLY A 50 -1.21 4.16 3.09
C GLY A 50 -1.02 5.24 2.05
N THR A 51 -2.06 6.04 1.86
CA THR A 51 -2.07 7.22 1.01
C THR A 51 -2.61 8.41 1.78
N GLY A 52 -2.17 9.62 1.42
CA GLY A 52 -2.53 10.87 2.08
C GLY A 52 -1.29 11.63 2.56
N GLU A 53 -1.31 12.15 3.78
CA GLU A 53 -0.23 12.94 4.37
C GLU A 53 0.85 12.03 4.97
N SER A 54 2.07 12.17 4.47
CA SER A 54 3.19 11.26 4.78
C SER A 54 3.57 11.26 6.26
N ASN A 55 3.66 12.45 6.89
CA ASN A 55 4.03 12.52 8.31
C ASN A 55 2.93 11.97 9.22
N LEU A 56 1.64 12.12 8.84
CA LEU A 56 0.55 11.48 9.55
C LEU A 56 0.74 9.97 9.58
N ILE A 57 1.05 9.37 8.43
CA ILE A 57 1.30 7.93 8.32
C ILE A 57 2.51 7.53 9.19
N HIS A 58 3.62 8.27 9.11
CA HIS A 58 4.82 7.99 9.91
C HIS A 58 4.55 8.08 11.41
N ILE A 59 3.85 9.14 11.89
CA ILE A 59 3.49 9.27 13.30
C ILE A 59 2.59 8.11 13.74
N THR A 60 1.61 7.75 12.91
CA THR A 60 0.71 6.62 13.19
C THR A 60 1.47 5.32 13.38
N VAL A 61 2.39 5.00 12.46
CA VAL A 61 3.21 3.79 12.53
C VAL A 61 4.13 3.80 13.75
N ALA A 62 4.75 4.96 14.05
CA ALA A 62 5.60 5.10 15.22
C ALA A 62 4.82 4.89 16.51
N LEU A 63 3.68 5.56 16.68
CA LEU A 63 2.81 5.38 17.84
C LEU A 63 2.34 3.93 17.96
N PHE A 64 1.90 3.32 16.87
CA PHE A 64 1.43 1.95 16.87
C PHE A 64 2.51 0.97 17.36
N LYS A 65 3.76 1.15 16.97
CA LYS A 65 4.89 0.30 17.40
C LYS A 65 5.29 0.45 18.87
N GLU A 66 4.94 1.55 19.52
CA GLU A 66 5.20 1.79 20.94
C GLU A 66 4.16 1.14 21.88
N PHE A 67 3.03 0.69 21.35
CA PHE A 67 2.03 0.00 22.17
C PHE A 67 2.43 -1.45 22.45
N ASP A 68 2.52 -1.83 23.73
CA ASP A 68 2.69 -3.22 24.14
C ASP A 68 1.47 -4.08 23.77
N GLY A 69 1.71 -5.27 23.19
CA GLY A 69 0.64 -6.21 22.87
C GLY A 69 -0.18 -5.81 21.64
N LEU A 70 0.47 -5.29 20.63
CA LEU A 70 -0.04 -4.80 19.36
C LEU A 70 -1.27 -5.56 18.82
N GLU A 71 -2.45 -5.00 19.08
CA GLU A 71 -3.68 -5.42 18.42
C GLU A 71 -4.01 -4.44 17.28
N ILE A 72 -4.40 -4.98 16.14
CA ILE A 72 -4.69 -4.19 14.94
C ILE A 72 -5.73 -3.09 15.17
N ASN A 73 -6.64 -3.30 16.12
CA ASN A 73 -7.67 -2.33 16.50
C ASN A 73 -7.08 -1.02 17.06
N GLU A 74 -5.91 -1.08 17.69
CA GLU A 74 -5.23 0.11 18.23
C GLU A 74 -4.72 1.05 17.14
N LEU A 75 -4.52 0.54 15.92
CA LEU A 75 -4.11 1.36 14.78
C LEU A 75 -5.11 2.47 14.46
N THR A 76 -6.42 2.24 14.71
CA THR A 76 -7.46 3.27 14.56
C THR A 76 -7.21 4.46 15.48
N LYS A 77 -6.92 4.20 16.77
CA LYS A 77 -6.63 5.25 17.75
C LYS A 77 -5.34 6.01 17.42
N CYS A 78 -4.29 5.26 17.01
CA CYS A 78 -3.03 5.88 16.59
C CYS A 78 -3.25 6.83 15.41
N LEU A 79 -4.08 6.41 14.44
CA LEU A 79 -4.41 7.21 13.26
C LEU A 79 -5.21 8.47 13.64
N GLU A 80 -6.16 8.38 14.55
CA GLU A 80 -6.93 9.53 15.08
C GLU A 80 -6.03 10.53 15.81
N ILE A 81 -5.15 10.04 16.69
CA ILE A 81 -4.19 10.89 17.41
C ILE A 81 -3.26 11.61 16.41
N SER A 82 -2.69 10.87 15.46
CA SER A 82 -1.79 11.42 14.44
C SER A 82 -2.49 12.46 13.57
N ARG A 83 -3.75 12.20 13.20
CA ARG A 83 -4.57 13.16 12.47
C ARG A 83 -4.75 14.44 13.26
N HIS A 84 -5.11 14.34 14.53
CA HIS A 84 -5.29 15.52 15.38
C HIS A 84 -4.00 16.35 15.48
N ILE A 85 -2.84 15.71 15.67
CA ILE A 85 -1.54 16.39 15.68
C ILE A 85 -1.34 17.17 14.38
N ARG A 86 -1.56 16.53 13.21
CA ARG A 86 -1.35 17.15 11.90
C ARG A 86 -2.38 18.25 11.59
N GLU A 87 -3.61 18.11 12.07
CA GLU A 87 -4.64 19.16 11.97
C GLU A 87 -4.27 20.42 12.76
N VAL A 88 -3.64 20.27 13.94
CA VAL A 88 -3.12 21.42 14.71
C VAL A 88 -1.98 22.12 13.97
N GLU A 89 -1.11 21.38 13.30
CA GLU A 89 0.06 21.92 12.59
C GLU A 89 -0.28 22.54 11.22
N LEU A 90 -1.18 21.89 10.45
CA LEU A 90 -1.47 22.23 9.06
C LEU A 90 -2.83 22.86 8.82
N GLY A 91 -3.70 22.79 9.82
CA GLY A 91 -5.10 23.21 9.73
C GLY A 91 -6.03 22.03 9.38
N THR A 92 -7.27 22.13 9.87
CA THR A 92 -8.31 21.09 9.71
C THR A 92 -8.75 20.88 8.26
N GLU A 93 -8.55 21.87 7.39
CA GLU A 93 -8.93 21.83 5.97
C GLU A 93 -7.81 21.28 5.06
N HIS A 94 -6.73 20.76 5.64
CA HIS A 94 -5.63 20.24 4.82
C HIS A 94 -6.02 18.93 4.14
N PHE A 95 -6.21 18.99 2.81
CA PHE A 95 -6.77 17.91 2.00
C PHE A 95 -6.07 16.56 2.21
N GLN A 96 -4.74 16.52 2.24
CA GLN A 96 -4.00 15.28 2.42
C GLN A 96 -4.22 14.64 3.81
N VAL A 97 -4.37 15.47 4.85
CA VAL A 97 -4.69 14.99 6.20
C VAL A 97 -6.07 14.34 6.22
N GLN A 98 -7.05 15.02 5.62
CA GLN A 98 -8.43 14.53 5.60
C GLN A 98 -8.62 13.27 4.74
N THR A 99 -7.82 13.11 3.70
CA THR A 99 -7.90 11.96 2.78
C THR A 99 -6.94 10.83 3.13
N THR A 100 -6.20 10.95 4.25
CA THR A 100 -5.29 9.89 4.70
C THR A 100 -6.07 8.64 5.08
N LYS A 101 -5.59 7.50 4.57
CA LYS A 101 -6.13 6.18 4.86
C LYS A 101 -5.02 5.13 4.80
N LEU A 102 -5.19 4.03 5.54
CA LEU A 102 -4.20 2.97 5.66
C LEU A 102 -4.74 1.61 5.23
N ILE A 103 -3.83 0.79 4.73
CA ILE A 103 -3.99 -0.67 4.61
C ILE A 103 -3.01 -1.30 5.57
N CYS A 104 -3.48 -2.27 6.33
CA CYS A 104 -2.67 -3.07 7.22
C CYS A 104 -2.94 -4.55 6.95
N SER A 105 -1.90 -5.37 6.97
CA SER A 105 -2.03 -6.83 6.94
C SER A 105 -1.72 -7.45 8.29
N SER A 106 -2.29 -8.59 8.55
CA SER A 106 -1.99 -9.41 9.73
C SER A 106 -2.08 -10.89 9.40
N PHE A 107 -1.22 -11.68 10.05
CA PHE A 107 -1.41 -13.13 10.09
C PHE A 107 -2.71 -13.49 10.80
N ILE A 108 -3.42 -14.47 10.26
CA ILE A 108 -4.59 -15.08 10.86
C ILE A 108 -4.42 -16.61 10.86
N GLU A 109 -5.31 -17.32 11.57
CA GLU A 109 -5.21 -18.78 11.74
C GLU A 109 -5.07 -19.55 10.41
N TYR A 110 -5.75 -19.09 9.37
CA TYR A 110 -5.84 -19.79 8.09
C TYR A 110 -5.12 -19.09 6.93
N GLY A 111 -4.37 -18.02 7.19
CA GLY A 111 -3.69 -17.26 6.12
C GLY A 111 -3.26 -15.88 6.57
N ALA A 112 -3.42 -14.91 5.69
CA ALA A 112 -3.17 -13.50 5.93
C ALA A 112 -4.41 -12.67 5.58
N GLN A 113 -4.68 -11.62 6.34
CA GLN A 113 -5.85 -10.77 6.19
C GLN A 113 -5.45 -9.30 6.02
N LEU A 114 -6.11 -8.63 5.07
CA LEU A 114 -6.03 -7.18 4.85
C LEU A 114 -7.16 -6.45 5.56
N TYR A 115 -6.80 -5.30 6.12
CA TYR A 115 -7.71 -4.36 6.76
C TYR A 115 -7.50 -2.97 6.18
N LYS A 116 -8.59 -2.28 5.88
CA LYS A 116 -8.61 -0.87 5.47
C LYS A 116 -9.00 0.02 6.64
N PHE A 117 -8.31 1.12 6.81
CA PHE A 117 -8.62 2.17 7.79
C PHE A 117 -8.98 3.42 7.02
N GLU A 118 -10.25 3.78 7.03
CA GLU A 118 -10.80 4.88 6.25
C GLU A 118 -11.59 5.82 7.14
N SER A 119 -11.53 7.14 6.86
CA SER A 119 -12.34 8.13 7.55
C SER A 119 -13.83 7.91 7.24
N MET A 120 -14.66 8.02 8.25
CA MET A 120 -16.12 7.99 8.08
C MET A 120 -16.61 9.40 7.68
N ASP A 121 -17.23 9.51 6.49
CA ASP A 121 -17.97 10.67 5.95
C ASP A 121 -17.75 12.02 6.66
N GLY A 122 -16.57 12.63 6.46
CA GLY A 122 -16.22 13.94 7.01
C GLY A 122 -16.06 13.99 8.55
N LYS A 123 -16.16 12.86 9.26
CA LYS A 123 -15.88 12.77 10.69
C LYS A 123 -14.39 12.53 10.93
N GLN A 124 -13.90 12.99 12.08
CA GLN A 124 -12.51 12.77 12.50
C GLN A 124 -12.22 11.31 12.89
N SER A 125 -13.22 10.45 12.92
CA SER A 125 -13.11 9.05 13.30
C SER A 125 -12.79 8.16 12.10
N TYR A 126 -11.96 7.16 12.33
CA TYR A 126 -11.66 6.12 11.38
C TYR A 126 -12.40 4.83 11.72
N ARG A 127 -12.70 4.05 10.68
CA ARG A 127 -13.19 2.68 10.85
C ARG A 127 -12.21 1.70 10.25
N MET A 128 -12.07 0.57 10.91
CA MET A 128 -11.42 -0.61 10.35
C MET A 128 -12.45 -1.41 9.55
N VAL A 129 -12.10 -1.74 8.30
CA VAL A 129 -12.93 -2.55 7.41
C VAL A 129 -12.11 -3.73 6.91
N LEU A 130 -12.65 -4.92 7.07
CA LEU A 130 -12.07 -6.13 6.51
C LEU A 130 -12.13 -6.08 4.97
N VAL A 131 -11.06 -6.51 4.29
CA VAL A 131 -11.11 -6.71 2.84
C VAL A 131 -11.63 -8.12 2.59
N GLU A 132 -12.66 -8.23 1.75
CA GLU A 132 -13.26 -9.52 1.43
C GLU A 132 -12.28 -10.40 0.63
N PRO A 133 -12.35 -11.73 0.81
CA PRO A 133 -11.56 -12.65 -0.01
C PRO A 133 -11.84 -12.51 -1.50
N MET A 134 -10.82 -12.72 -2.32
CA MET A 134 -10.85 -12.59 -3.78
C MET A 134 -11.23 -11.20 -4.24
N ASP A 135 -10.75 -10.16 -3.52
CA ASP A 135 -11.00 -8.76 -3.84
C ASP A 135 -9.68 -7.98 -4.03
N ILE A 136 -9.77 -6.92 -4.83
CA ILE A 136 -8.67 -5.99 -5.11
C ILE A 136 -9.05 -4.59 -4.64
N THR A 137 -8.22 -4.01 -3.82
CA THR A 137 -8.29 -2.59 -3.45
C THR A 137 -7.23 -1.81 -4.22
N VAL A 138 -7.64 -0.80 -4.98
CA VAL A 138 -6.73 0.11 -5.69
C VAL A 138 -6.89 1.50 -5.12
N TRP A 139 -5.80 2.06 -4.60
CA TRP A 139 -5.77 3.44 -4.13
C TRP A 139 -4.78 4.27 -4.95
N MET A 140 -5.24 5.43 -5.38
CA MET A 140 -4.45 6.37 -6.16
C MET A 140 -4.86 7.80 -5.84
N PHE A 141 -3.98 8.73 -6.13
CA PHE A 141 -4.27 10.15 -6.00
C PHE A 141 -5.05 10.67 -7.22
N ASN A 142 -4.58 10.34 -8.40
CA ASN A 142 -5.29 10.69 -9.65
C ASN A 142 -6.31 9.57 -9.96
N PRO A 143 -7.61 9.87 -9.97
CA PRO A 143 -8.65 8.85 -10.19
C PRO A 143 -8.74 8.35 -11.64
N ASN A 144 -7.94 8.90 -12.56
CA ASN A 144 -7.95 8.43 -13.95
C ASN A 144 -7.27 7.08 -14.09
N ILE A 145 -8.07 6.04 -14.23
CA ILE A 145 -7.65 4.63 -14.41
C ILE A 145 -7.82 4.13 -15.86
N GLU A 146 -8.17 5.00 -16.79
CA GLU A 146 -8.48 4.59 -18.18
C GLU A 146 -7.35 3.76 -18.80
N ALA A 147 -6.10 4.18 -18.58
CA ALA A 147 -4.93 3.50 -19.13
C ALA A 147 -4.70 2.07 -18.60
N ILE A 148 -5.25 1.74 -17.43
CA ILE A 148 -5.03 0.47 -16.70
C ILE A 148 -6.32 -0.29 -16.41
N SER A 149 -7.46 0.21 -16.85
CA SER A 149 -8.78 -0.37 -16.53
C SER A 149 -8.89 -1.83 -16.99
N GLU A 150 -8.47 -2.12 -18.21
CA GLU A 150 -8.47 -3.48 -18.75
C GLU A 150 -7.51 -4.41 -17.98
N ASP A 151 -6.31 -3.94 -17.65
CA ASP A 151 -5.35 -4.74 -16.89
C ASP A 151 -5.87 -5.06 -15.47
N LEU A 152 -6.54 -4.09 -14.82
CA LEU A 152 -7.16 -4.31 -13.52
C LEU A 152 -8.33 -5.30 -13.59
N GLN A 153 -9.15 -5.23 -14.64
CA GLN A 153 -10.23 -6.19 -14.86
C GLN A 153 -9.68 -7.60 -15.10
N ASN A 154 -8.64 -7.73 -15.92
CA ASN A 154 -7.98 -9.00 -16.17
C ASN A 154 -7.32 -9.55 -14.90
N LEU A 155 -6.66 -8.69 -14.10
CA LEU A 155 -6.08 -9.09 -12.82
C LEU A 155 -7.16 -9.61 -11.86
N TYR A 156 -8.31 -8.92 -11.79
CA TYR A 156 -9.44 -9.34 -10.95
C TYR A 156 -10.05 -10.68 -11.42
N ALA A 157 -10.23 -10.86 -12.71
CA ALA A 157 -10.78 -12.10 -13.28
C ALA A 157 -9.83 -13.30 -13.10
N ASP A 158 -8.52 -13.03 -12.99
CA ASP A 158 -7.47 -14.03 -12.92
C ASP A 158 -6.94 -14.27 -11.49
N LEU A 159 -7.66 -13.85 -10.45
CA LEU A 159 -7.24 -14.09 -9.06
C LEU A 159 -7.14 -15.58 -8.76
N LYS A 160 -6.06 -16.00 -8.09
CA LYS A 160 -5.77 -17.38 -7.72
C LYS A 160 -5.09 -17.44 -6.36
N ASP A 161 -5.57 -18.32 -5.51
CA ASP A 161 -4.99 -18.57 -4.20
C ASP A 161 -3.56 -19.10 -4.28
N TYR A 162 -2.78 -18.86 -3.25
CA TYR A 162 -1.41 -19.38 -3.13
C TYR A 162 -1.38 -20.91 -3.30
N ALA A 163 -2.34 -21.62 -2.70
CA ALA A 163 -2.47 -23.07 -2.80
C ALA A 163 -2.66 -23.59 -4.24
N SER A 164 -2.99 -22.72 -5.20
CA SER A 164 -3.13 -23.09 -6.62
C SER A 164 -1.79 -23.22 -7.36
N PHE A 165 -0.68 -22.84 -6.73
CA PHE A 165 0.64 -22.85 -7.32
C PHE A 165 1.50 -24.00 -6.79
N MET A 166 2.44 -24.49 -7.61
CA MET A 166 3.33 -25.59 -7.22
C MET A 166 4.38 -25.14 -6.20
N ASN A 167 4.77 -23.88 -6.25
CA ASN A 167 5.74 -23.27 -5.35
C ASN A 167 5.53 -21.75 -5.27
N GLN A 168 6.17 -21.16 -4.30
CA GLN A 168 6.10 -19.73 -4.01
C GLN A 168 6.60 -18.85 -5.17
N THR A 169 7.68 -19.26 -5.83
CA THR A 169 8.25 -18.49 -6.95
C THR A 169 7.26 -18.36 -8.11
N ASP A 170 6.53 -19.42 -8.42
CA ASP A 170 5.51 -19.40 -9.46
C ASP A 170 4.36 -18.45 -9.10
N TRP A 171 3.92 -18.48 -7.83
CA TRP A 171 2.90 -17.56 -7.31
C TRP A 171 3.35 -16.11 -7.40
N MET A 172 4.55 -15.79 -6.90
CA MET A 172 5.10 -14.44 -6.94
C MET A 172 5.25 -13.93 -8.38
N ASN A 173 5.84 -14.74 -9.27
CA ASN A 173 6.00 -14.37 -10.67
C ASN A 173 4.67 -14.18 -11.39
N TYR A 174 3.66 -14.99 -11.06
CA TYR A 174 2.33 -14.85 -11.63
C TYR A 174 1.74 -13.47 -11.38
N TYR A 175 1.82 -12.97 -10.15
CA TYR A 175 1.28 -11.66 -9.78
C TYR A 175 2.20 -10.51 -10.21
N ILE A 176 3.51 -10.62 -10.07
CA ILE A 176 4.46 -9.59 -10.53
C ILE A 176 4.26 -9.31 -12.02
N ASN A 177 4.15 -10.34 -12.86
CA ASN A 177 3.97 -10.20 -14.30
C ASN A 177 2.65 -9.52 -14.69
N ARG A 178 1.64 -9.55 -13.82
CA ARG A 178 0.36 -8.86 -14.03
C ARG A 178 0.34 -7.44 -13.47
N ILE A 179 1.00 -7.21 -12.35
CA ILE A 179 1.03 -5.93 -11.66
C ILE A 179 2.03 -4.96 -12.31
N ALA A 180 3.21 -5.44 -12.72
CA ALA A 180 4.26 -4.59 -13.28
C ALA A 180 3.81 -3.78 -14.52
N PRO A 181 3.06 -4.34 -15.49
CA PRO A 181 2.51 -3.57 -16.60
C PRO A 181 1.55 -2.45 -16.17
N ILE A 182 0.78 -2.66 -15.08
CA ILE A 182 -0.13 -1.66 -14.53
C ILE A 182 0.67 -0.44 -14.07
N TYR A 183 1.73 -0.66 -13.26
CA TYR A 183 2.62 0.43 -12.83
C TYR A 183 3.29 1.14 -14.00
N GLN A 184 3.76 0.40 -15.01
CA GLN A 184 4.36 0.98 -16.22
C GLN A 184 3.39 1.87 -17.00
N LYS A 185 2.15 1.44 -17.17
CA LYS A 185 1.14 2.21 -17.92
C LYS A 185 0.69 3.44 -17.14
N GLN A 186 0.35 3.26 -15.85
CA GLN A 186 -0.15 4.34 -15.03
C GLN A 186 0.90 5.44 -14.80
N SER A 187 2.16 5.10 -14.60
CA SER A 187 3.24 6.08 -14.43
C SER A 187 3.48 6.98 -15.64
N LYS A 188 3.05 6.57 -16.84
CA LYS A 188 3.13 7.41 -18.06
C LYS A 188 2.07 8.50 -18.09
N VAL A 189 0.93 8.27 -17.43
CA VAL A 189 -0.20 9.22 -17.38
C VAL A 189 -0.30 9.95 -16.05
N ASP A 190 0.33 9.41 -15.00
CA ASP A 190 0.40 10.03 -13.68
C ASP A 190 1.86 10.32 -13.30
N PRO A 191 2.32 11.59 -13.45
CA PRO A 191 3.69 11.98 -13.13
C PRO A 191 3.99 11.93 -11.62
N MET A 192 2.96 11.73 -10.76
CA MET A 192 3.09 11.71 -9.31
C MET A 192 3.45 10.33 -8.76
N MET A 193 3.57 9.30 -9.60
CA MET A 193 3.98 7.96 -9.22
C MET A 193 5.22 7.49 -9.98
N SER A 194 5.90 6.46 -9.46
CA SER A 194 7.01 5.79 -10.13
C SER A 194 6.56 4.54 -10.88
N GLN A 195 7.38 4.12 -11.84
CA GLN A 195 7.24 2.78 -12.44
C GLN A 195 7.69 1.69 -11.48
N SER A 196 8.70 1.98 -10.64
CA SER A 196 9.17 1.08 -9.60
C SER A 196 8.18 1.01 -8.46
N PHE A 197 8.12 -0.14 -7.83
CA PHE A 197 7.27 -0.37 -6.67
C PHE A 197 7.87 -1.39 -5.72
N ASP A 198 7.55 -1.23 -4.45
CA ASP A 198 7.76 -2.25 -3.44
C ASP A 198 6.55 -3.18 -3.40
N LEU A 199 6.77 -4.40 -2.97
CA LEU A 199 5.71 -5.39 -2.85
C LEU A 199 5.93 -6.29 -1.62
N VAL A 200 4.82 -6.75 -1.08
CA VAL A 200 4.77 -7.77 -0.04
C VAL A 200 3.84 -8.87 -0.47
N PHE A 201 4.31 -10.08 -0.32
CA PHE A 201 3.52 -11.31 -0.37
C PHE A 201 3.47 -11.88 1.05
N GLN A 202 2.28 -12.15 1.56
CA GLN A 202 2.11 -12.73 2.90
C GLN A 202 1.17 -13.91 2.84
N THR A 203 1.62 -15.03 3.41
CA THR A 203 0.83 -16.25 3.62
C THR A 203 0.51 -16.39 5.11
N LYS A 204 0.11 -17.58 5.54
CA LYS A 204 -0.18 -17.90 6.94
C LYS A 204 1.04 -17.71 7.86
N ASP A 205 2.21 -18.16 7.41
CA ASP A 205 3.39 -18.32 8.26
C ASP A 205 4.55 -17.40 7.89
N GLU A 206 4.51 -16.81 6.69
CA GLU A 206 5.62 -16.09 6.10
C GLU A 206 5.17 -14.84 5.35
N TYR A 207 6.03 -13.83 5.32
CA TYR A 207 5.87 -12.73 4.37
C TYR A 207 7.21 -12.42 3.67
N PHE A 208 7.10 -12.00 2.42
CA PHE A 208 8.24 -11.66 1.56
C PHE A 208 8.11 -10.22 1.12
N TYR A 209 9.16 -9.47 1.35
CA TYR A 209 9.28 -8.10 0.88
C TYR A 209 10.20 -8.06 -0.33
N GLY A 210 9.80 -7.36 -1.38
CA GLY A 210 10.58 -7.22 -2.58
C GLY A 210 10.46 -5.83 -3.20
N HIS A 211 11.36 -5.54 -4.15
CA HIS A 211 11.38 -4.32 -4.93
C HIS A 211 11.46 -4.63 -6.42
N ILE A 212 10.55 -4.08 -7.19
CA ILE A 212 10.54 -4.18 -8.65
C ILE A 212 10.96 -2.83 -9.25
N PRO A 213 12.16 -2.71 -9.83
CA PRO A 213 12.63 -1.46 -10.42
C PRO A 213 11.85 -1.05 -11.67
N ASN A 214 11.24 -2.01 -12.37
CA ASN A 214 10.34 -1.81 -13.51
C ASN A 214 10.89 -0.84 -14.58
N THR A 215 12.20 -0.81 -14.76
CA THR A 215 12.86 0.01 -15.78
C THR A 215 12.78 -0.64 -17.15
N GLN A 216 12.51 0.17 -18.19
CA GLN A 216 12.43 -0.26 -19.58
C GLN A 216 13.71 -0.93 -20.02
N ASN A 217 14.06 -2.03 -20.15
CA ASN A 217 15.27 -2.74 -20.62
C ASN A 217 15.93 -3.69 -19.61
N LYS A 218 15.32 -4.01 -18.49
CA LYS A 218 15.82 -5.07 -17.62
C LYS A 218 14.74 -6.12 -17.40
N THR A 219 15.16 -7.38 -17.43
CA THR A 219 14.39 -8.49 -16.86
C THR A 219 13.98 -8.10 -15.44
N LEU A 220 12.72 -8.33 -15.07
CA LEU A 220 12.25 -8.09 -13.71
C LEU A 220 13.10 -8.92 -12.76
N GLU A 221 14.03 -8.27 -12.06
CA GLU A 221 14.84 -8.90 -11.02
C GLU A 221 14.10 -8.73 -9.69
N PHE A 222 13.67 -9.84 -9.13
CA PHE A 222 13.19 -9.89 -7.76
C PHE A 222 14.39 -9.78 -6.82
N LYS A 223 14.41 -8.76 -5.99
CA LYS A 223 15.42 -8.58 -4.97
C LYS A 223 14.79 -8.88 -3.62
N GLU A 224 15.08 -10.02 -3.07
CA GLU A 224 14.67 -10.37 -1.72
C GLU A 224 15.40 -9.43 -0.74
N ILE A 225 14.64 -8.62 -0.01
CA ILE A 225 15.17 -7.84 1.10
C ILE A 225 14.87 -8.66 2.35
N SER A 226 15.86 -9.42 2.82
CA SER A 226 15.71 -10.13 4.08
C SER A 226 15.53 -9.12 5.21
N THR A 227 14.41 -9.19 5.90
CA THR A 227 14.22 -8.53 7.19
C THR A 227 15.02 -9.31 8.24
N LYS A 228 16.04 -8.66 8.83
CA LYS A 228 16.62 -9.10 10.08
C LYS A 228 15.77 -8.62 11.25
#